data_92a0f0e73a958cbda9067201e20bead2
#
_entry.id   92a0f0e73a958cbda9067201e20bead2
#
_cell.length_a   1.000
_cell.length_b   1.000
_cell.length_c   1.000
_cell.angle_alpha   90.00
_cell.angle_beta   90.00
_cell.angle_gamma   90.00
#
_symmetry.space_group_name_H-M   'P 1'
#
loop_
_entity.id
_entity.type
_entity.pdbx_description
1 polymer ?
#
loop_
_entity_poly.entity_id
_entity_poly.type
_entity_poly.pdbx_seq_one_letter_code
_entity_poly.pdbx_strand_id
1 'polypeptide(L)'
;KFGSDLLTPNDLSVPQYDAIYLYKAAVEKAGSADVDPVIKALAEVSYTGPRGTISMNVQRHAPLNMHLGHIQSDGSVEIVNIFKNVSPGDQCPKL
;
A
#
# COMPACT_ATOMS: atom_id res chain seq x y z
N LYS A 1 -4.01 -6.76 -18.29
CA LYS A 1 -2.99 -6.23 -19.20
C LYS A 1 -2.07 -7.31 -19.74
N PHE A 2 -1.70 -8.28 -18.90
CA PHE A 2 -0.72 -9.31 -19.25
C PHE A 2 -1.34 -10.70 -19.46
N GLY A 3 -2.65 -10.83 -19.29
CA GLY A 3 -3.39 -12.07 -19.49
C GLY A 3 -3.19 -13.11 -18.38
N SER A 4 -3.63 -14.34 -18.66
CA SER A 4 -3.59 -15.46 -17.71
C SER A 4 -2.20 -16.04 -17.45
N ASP A 5 -1.23 -15.70 -18.30
CA ASP A 5 0.14 -16.24 -18.21
C ASP A 5 1.03 -15.47 -17.23
N LEU A 6 0.51 -14.36 -16.67
CA LEU A 6 1.24 -13.60 -15.66
C LEU A 6 1.28 -14.36 -14.34
N LEU A 7 2.47 -14.53 -13.80
CA LEU A 7 2.66 -15.07 -12.46
C LEU A 7 2.05 -14.13 -11.40
N THR A 8 1.52 -14.71 -10.34
CA THR A 8 0.95 -13.95 -9.23
C THR A 8 2.00 -13.03 -8.62
N PRO A 9 1.74 -11.71 -8.50
CA PRO A 9 2.65 -10.79 -7.82
C PRO A 9 2.84 -11.19 -6.35
N ASN A 10 4.04 -10.98 -5.83
CA ASN A 10 4.30 -11.15 -4.41
C ASN A 10 3.88 -9.90 -3.60
N ASP A 11 3.96 -9.98 -2.28
CA ASP A 11 3.56 -8.89 -1.37
C ASP A 11 4.45 -7.65 -1.43
N LEU A 12 5.61 -7.72 -2.08
CA LEU A 12 6.50 -6.57 -2.31
C LEU A 12 6.24 -5.89 -3.66
N SER A 13 5.66 -6.60 -4.63
CA SER A 13 5.41 -6.07 -5.98
C SER A 13 4.33 -5.00 -5.98
N VAL A 14 3.21 -5.25 -5.32
CA VAL A 14 2.06 -4.33 -5.31
C VAL A 14 2.37 -3.03 -4.55
N PRO A 15 3.04 -3.03 -3.38
CA PRO A 15 3.48 -1.80 -2.74
C PRO A 15 4.36 -0.91 -3.60
N GLN A 16 5.26 -1.48 -4.39
CA GLN A 16 6.10 -0.71 -5.31
C GLN A 16 5.29 -0.05 -6.42
N TYR A 17 4.32 -0.76 -6.97
CA TYR A 17 3.39 -0.21 -7.94
C TYR A 17 2.57 0.94 -7.34
N ASP A 18 2.00 0.74 -6.15
CA ASP A 18 1.20 1.75 -5.44
C ASP A 18 2.04 2.99 -5.09
N ALA A 19 3.31 2.81 -4.71
CA ALA A 19 4.21 3.89 -4.34
C ALA A 19 4.44 4.88 -5.49
N ILE A 20 4.54 4.40 -6.72
CA ILE A 20 4.71 5.25 -7.91
C ILE A 20 3.48 6.12 -8.12
N TYR A 21 2.28 5.57 -7.96
CA TYR A 21 1.04 6.32 -8.11
C TYR A 21 0.82 7.32 -6.97
N LEU A 22 1.19 6.97 -5.73
CA LEU A 22 1.19 7.92 -4.61
C LEU A 22 2.15 9.09 -4.86
N TYR A 23 3.36 8.79 -5.34
CA TYR A 23 4.34 9.81 -5.71
C TYR A 23 3.80 10.71 -6.82
N LYS A 24 3.20 10.14 -7.87
CA LYS A 24 2.55 10.89 -8.93
C LYS A 24 1.50 11.85 -8.38
N ALA A 25 0.59 11.35 -7.53
CA ALA A 25 -0.45 12.17 -6.91
C ALA A 25 0.15 13.31 -6.05
N ALA A 26 1.23 13.04 -5.34
CA ALA A 26 1.93 14.04 -4.53
C ALA A 26 2.57 15.14 -5.39
N VAL A 27 3.22 14.76 -6.50
CA VAL A 27 3.81 15.73 -7.46
C VAL A 27 2.73 16.60 -8.10
N GLU A 28 1.63 16.00 -8.52
CA GLU A 28 0.49 16.73 -9.10
C GLU A 28 -0.12 17.72 -8.09
N LYS A 29 -0.27 17.30 -6.83
CA LYS A 29 -0.80 18.17 -5.77
C LYS A 29 0.16 19.30 -5.40
N ALA A 30 1.44 19.00 -5.30
CA ALA A 30 2.49 19.98 -4.99
C ALA A 30 2.74 20.98 -6.13
N GLY A 31 2.42 20.59 -7.37
CA GLY A 31 2.75 21.35 -8.58
C GLY A 31 4.26 21.44 -8.86
N SER A 32 5.07 20.63 -8.20
CA SER A 32 6.52 20.58 -8.31
C SER A 32 7.05 19.18 -8.01
N ALA A 33 8.20 18.86 -8.55
CA ALA A 33 8.96 17.63 -8.24
C ALA A 33 10.03 17.87 -7.16
N ASP A 34 10.11 19.05 -6.59
CA ASP A 34 11.05 19.37 -5.51
C ASP A 34 10.74 18.59 -4.24
N VAL A 35 11.78 18.24 -3.48
CA VAL A 35 11.68 17.31 -2.34
C VAL A 35 10.72 17.79 -1.27
N ASP A 36 10.86 19.03 -0.80
CA ASP A 36 10.07 19.54 0.33
C ASP A 36 8.56 19.64 0.03
N PRO A 37 8.12 20.22 -1.10
CA PRO A 37 6.71 20.23 -1.47
C PRO A 37 6.11 18.84 -1.63
N VAL A 38 6.84 17.90 -2.24
CA VAL A 38 6.38 16.52 -2.46
C VAL A 38 6.24 15.78 -1.13
N ILE A 39 7.18 15.93 -0.20
CA ILE A 39 7.11 15.31 1.13
C ILE A 39 5.87 15.78 1.91
N LYS A 40 5.55 17.07 1.84
CA LYS A 40 4.34 17.61 2.47
C LYS A 40 3.07 17.04 1.82
N ALA A 41 3.05 17.03 0.50
CA ALA A 41 1.90 16.52 -0.25
C ALA A 41 1.64 15.02 -0.02
N LEU A 42 2.68 14.21 0.21
CA LEU A 42 2.55 12.78 0.48
C LEU A 42 1.70 12.46 1.71
N ALA A 43 1.69 13.31 2.71
CA ALA A 43 0.86 13.15 3.91
C ALA A 43 -0.63 13.44 3.66
N GLU A 44 -0.96 14.06 2.52
CA GLU A 44 -2.31 14.56 2.22
C GLU A 44 -2.96 13.90 1.01
N VAL A 45 -2.21 13.08 0.26
CA VAL A 45 -2.74 12.39 -0.92
C VAL A 45 -3.14 10.96 -0.60
N SER A 46 -4.07 10.45 -1.39
CA SER A 46 -4.47 9.07 -1.38
C SER A 46 -4.46 8.50 -2.80
N TYR A 47 -4.34 7.21 -2.91
CA TYR A 47 -4.39 6.48 -4.16
C TYR A 47 -5.29 5.25 -4.01
N THR A 48 -6.17 5.03 -4.97
CA THR A 48 -7.00 3.83 -5.03
C THR A 48 -6.46 2.89 -6.10
N GLY A 49 -6.00 1.73 -5.67
CA GLY A 49 -5.37 0.73 -6.51
C GLY A 49 -5.82 -0.68 -6.19
N PRO A 50 -5.03 -1.70 -6.58
CA PRO A 50 -5.40 -3.10 -6.41
C PRO A 50 -5.72 -3.52 -4.97
N ARG A 51 -5.11 -2.85 -3.99
CA ARG A 51 -5.31 -3.13 -2.55
C ARG A 51 -6.35 -2.23 -1.89
N GLY A 52 -7.09 -1.43 -2.66
CA GLY A 52 -8.02 -0.42 -2.17
C GLY A 52 -7.40 0.97 -2.06
N THR A 53 -7.99 1.82 -1.26
CA THR A 53 -7.50 3.19 -1.05
C THR A 53 -6.37 3.20 -0.02
N ILE A 54 -5.24 3.77 -0.41
CA ILE A 54 -4.03 3.88 0.41
C ILE A 54 -3.72 5.35 0.63
N SER A 55 -3.47 5.71 1.88
CA SER A 55 -2.99 7.03 2.27
C SER A 55 -1.88 6.87 3.32
N MET A 56 -0.94 7.79 3.34
CA MET A 56 0.14 7.77 4.34
C MET A 56 -0.22 8.66 5.52
N ASN A 57 0.19 8.23 6.72
CA ASN A 57 0.16 9.08 7.91
C ASN A 57 1.37 10.04 7.95
N VAL A 58 1.45 10.85 8.98
CA VAL A 58 2.56 11.80 9.18
C VAL A 58 3.95 11.13 9.30
N GLN A 59 3.98 9.87 9.69
CA GLN A 59 5.20 9.05 9.76
C GLN A 59 5.48 8.29 8.45
N ARG A 60 4.68 8.53 7.40
CA ARG A 60 4.74 7.88 6.08
C ARG A 60 4.47 6.38 6.12
N HIS A 61 3.68 5.94 7.08
CA HIS A 61 3.13 4.60 7.13
C HIS A 61 1.71 4.59 6.56
N ALA A 62 1.34 3.50 5.90
CA ALA A 62 0.01 3.32 5.35
C ALA A 62 -0.75 2.24 6.11
N PRO A 63 -1.96 2.51 6.62
CA PRO A 63 -2.85 1.46 7.09
C PRO A 63 -3.21 0.53 5.92
N LEU A 64 -3.18 -0.76 6.17
CA LEU A 64 -3.42 -1.79 5.15
C LEU A 64 -4.46 -2.81 5.62
N ASN A 65 -5.11 -3.43 4.65
CA ASN A 65 -5.89 -4.62 4.90
C ASN A 65 -4.94 -5.82 5.05
N MET A 66 -5.09 -6.54 6.15
CA MET A 66 -4.29 -7.74 6.42
C MET A 66 -5.16 -8.97 6.28
N HIS A 67 -4.64 -10.00 5.62
CA HIS A 67 -5.35 -11.24 5.33
C HIS A 67 -4.75 -12.39 6.12
N LEU A 68 -5.60 -13.18 6.75
CA LEU A 68 -5.21 -14.44 7.35
C LEU A 68 -5.58 -15.56 6.37
N GLY A 69 -4.57 -16.28 5.89
CA GLY A 69 -4.74 -17.38 4.96
C GLY A 69 -4.53 -18.74 5.63
N HIS A 70 -5.28 -19.74 5.20
CA HIS A 70 -5.10 -21.14 5.57
C HIS A 70 -4.62 -21.94 4.36
N ILE A 71 -3.50 -22.63 4.51
CA ILE A 71 -2.94 -23.46 3.44
C ILE A 71 -3.73 -24.76 3.34
N GLN A 72 -4.26 -25.03 2.15
CA GLN A 72 -5.03 -26.25 1.87
C GLN A 72 -4.11 -27.42 1.52
N SER A 73 -4.66 -28.63 1.52
CA SER A 73 -3.91 -29.86 1.18
C SER A 73 -3.38 -29.90 -0.25
N ASP A 74 -3.98 -29.16 -1.17
CA ASP A 74 -3.56 -29.01 -2.57
C ASP A 74 -2.49 -27.92 -2.79
N GLY A 75 -2.05 -27.25 -1.72
CA GLY A 75 -1.10 -26.13 -1.76
C GLY A 75 -1.71 -24.77 -2.04
N SER A 76 -3.02 -24.67 -2.26
CA SER A 76 -3.72 -23.40 -2.39
C SER A 76 -3.89 -22.72 -1.04
N VAL A 77 -4.20 -21.43 -1.05
CA VAL A 77 -4.43 -20.63 0.18
C VAL A 77 -5.87 -20.12 0.17
N GLU A 78 -6.62 -20.43 1.22
CA GLU A 78 -7.94 -19.90 1.48
C GLU A 78 -7.84 -18.72 2.45
N ILE A 79 -8.48 -17.59 2.10
CA ILE A 79 -8.56 -16.44 3.01
C ILE A 79 -9.65 -16.71 4.05
N VAL A 80 -9.24 -16.91 5.31
CA VAL A 80 -10.17 -17.21 6.40
C VAL A 80 -10.62 -15.98 7.16
N ASN A 81 -9.85 -14.90 7.14
CA ASN A 81 -10.23 -13.63 7.75
C ASN A 81 -9.50 -12.46 7.08
N ILE A 82 -10.13 -11.28 7.11
CA ILE A 82 -9.58 -10.02 6.61
C ILE A 82 -9.70 -8.98 7.72
N PHE A 83 -8.56 -8.45 8.16
CA PHE A 83 -8.49 -7.32 9.09
C PHE A 83 -8.37 -6.04 8.27
N LYS A 84 -9.43 -5.23 8.27
CA LYS A 84 -9.49 -4.04 7.42
C LYS A 84 -8.82 -2.85 8.10
N ASN A 85 -8.11 -2.06 7.31
CA ASN A 85 -7.53 -0.78 7.69
C ASN A 85 -6.71 -0.85 8.98
N VAL A 86 -5.83 -1.83 9.06
CA VAL A 86 -4.96 -2.02 10.23
C VAL A 86 -3.92 -0.91 10.26
N SER A 87 -3.94 -0.13 11.35
CA SER A 87 -2.95 0.93 11.55
C SER A 87 -1.59 0.32 11.95
N PRO A 88 -0.49 0.80 11.36
CA PRO A 88 0.85 0.35 11.77
C PRO A 88 1.28 0.83 13.17
N GLY A 89 0.53 1.77 13.78
CA GLY A 89 0.90 2.37 15.05
C GLY A 89 2.10 3.31 14.93
N ASP A 90 2.76 3.56 16.05
CA ASP A 90 3.96 4.40 16.09
C ASP A 90 5.19 3.64 15.60
N GLN A 91 6.07 4.33 14.86
CA GLN A 91 7.28 3.75 14.29
C GLN A 91 8.24 3.21 15.38
N CYS A 92 8.33 3.91 16.49
CA CYS A 92 9.16 3.53 17.64
C CYS A 92 8.32 3.62 18.91
N PRO A 93 7.48 2.63 19.21
CA PRO A 93 6.70 2.65 20.44
C PRO A 93 7.64 2.59 21.64
N LYS A 94 7.29 3.29 22.70
CA LYS A 94 8.01 3.17 23.97
C LYS A 94 7.77 1.76 24.51
N LEU A 95 8.84 1.05 24.75
CA LEU A 95 8.82 -0.26 25.39
C LEU A 95 8.50 -0.12 26.88
#